data_72b2be2a202a7dd1fbb3553214bb599d
#
_entry.id   72b2be2a202a7dd1fbb3553214bb599d
#
_cell.length_a   1.000
_cell.length_b   1.000
_cell.length_c   1.000
_cell.angle_alpha   90.00
_cell.angle_beta   90.00
_cell.angle_gamma   90.00
#
_symmetry.space_group_name_H-M   'P 1'
#
loop_
_entity.id
_entity.type
_entity.pdbx_description
1 polymer ?
#
loop_
_entity_poly.entity_id
_entity_poly.type
_entity_poly.pdbx_seq_one_letter_code
_entity_poly.pdbx_strand_id
1 'polypeptide(L)'
;EELWDTVDGSAGKSLSQVFEGCAEVPLNVVGSVYPRYHNAAGKVISLEQVINMCRETAMGAKPFKWESRDMLGITAYIRMQSRGSRVNVAVDGKASAAFERGKKLYYQRVGQLDMSCAHCHEDNYGNYIRADMLSQGNINGFPTYRLKWNGVGSTHRRFRGCMKNIR
;
A
#
# COMPACT_ATOMS: atom_id res chain seq x y z
N GLU A 1 1.84 10.65 14.30
CA GLU A 1 0.84 11.49 14.97
C GLU A 1 1.05 12.95 14.61
N GLU A 2 2.20 13.54 14.85
CA GLU A 2 2.51 14.94 14.53
C GLU A 2 2.13 15.32 13.09
N LEU A 3 2.54 14.54 12.07
CA LEU A 3 2.18 14.80 10.66
C LEU A 3 0.69 14.72 10.38
N TRP A 4 -0.07 13.99 11.19
CA TRP A 4 -1.51 13.82 11.03
C TRP A 4 -2.26 15.12 11.33
N ASP A 5 -1.83 15.85 12.34
CA ASP A 5 -2.45 17.09 12.82
C ASP A 5 -1.74 18.35 12.30
N THR A 6 -0.62 18.20 11.58
CA THR A 6 0.10 19.35 11.01
C THR A 6 -0.73 20.04 9.94
N VAL A 7 -0.99 21.32 10.15
CA VAL A 7 -1.62 22.20 9.15
C VAL A 7 -0.63 22.51 8.04
N ASP A 8 -1.05 22.27 6.79
CA ASP A 8 -0.18 22.46 5.61
C ASP A 8 -1.01 22.90 4.39
N GLY A 9 -0.34 23.44 3.40
CA GLY A 9 -0.93 23.85 2.13
C GLY A 9 -1.76 25.14 2.18
N SER A 10 -2.27 25.52 1.03
CA SER A 10 -3.00 26.80 0.85
C SER A 10 -4.39 26.82 1.52
N ALA A 11 -4.97 25.65 1.78
CA ALA A 11 -6.26 25.57 2.46
C ALA A 11 -6.17 25.68 3.98
N GLY A 12 -4.96 25.70 4.58
CA GLY A 12 -4.77 25.80 6.02
C GLY A 12 -5.42 24.68 6.81
N LYS A 13 -5.36 23.43 6.29
CA LYS A 13 -5.98 22.25 6.89
C LYS A 13 -4.92 21.17 7.18
N SER A 14 -5.25 20.25 8.09
CA SER A 14 -4.48 19.04 8.37
C SER A 14 -5.12 17.80 7.77
N LEU A 15 -4.38 16.69 7.69
CA LEU A 15 -4.94 15.41 7.26
C LEU A 15 -6.05 14.94 8.20
N SER A 16 -5.92 15.15 9.51
CA SER A 16 -6.96 14.80 10.49
C SER A 16 -8.31 15.45 10.21
N GLN A 17 -8.33 16.63 9.61
CA GLN A 17 -9.55 17.35 9.28
C GLN A 17 -10.18 16.93 7.95
N VAL A 18 -9.40 16.43 6.99
CA VAL A 18 -9.90 16.20 5.63
C VAL A 18 -9.93 14.75 5.20
N PHE A 19 -9.19 13.87 5.88
CA PHE A 19 -8.87 12.54 5.38
C PHE A 19 -10.10 11.64 5.19
N GLU A 20 -11.00 11.55 6.18
CA GLU A 20 -12.16 10.66 6.08
C GLU A 20 -13.08 11.02 4.91
N GLY A 21 -13.35 12.31 4.73
CA GLY A 21 -14.12 12.79 3.60
C GLY A 21 -13.46 12.52 2.25
N CYS A 22 -12.16 12.73 2.19
CA CYS A 22 -11.36 12.51 0.99
C CYS A 22 -11.12 11.01 0.71
N ALA A 23 -10.91 10.19 1.74
CA ALA A 23 -10.69 8.75 1.61
C ALA A 23 -11.98 7.95 1.35
N GLU A 24 -13.15 8.56 1.47
CA GLU A 24 -14.47 7.94 1.33
C GLU A 24 -14.70 6.76 2.30
N VAL A 25 -13.98 6.72 3.41
CA VAL A 25 -14.13 5.69 4.45
C VAL A 25 -13.70 6.21 5.82
N PRO A 26 -14.29 5.71 6.92
CA PRO A 26 -13.85 6.03 8.26
C PRO A 26 -12.42 5.59 8.55
N LEU A 27 -11.70 6.35 9.37
CA LEU A 27 -10.30 6.12 9.72
C LEU A 27 -10.05 4.74 10.34
N ASN A 28 -10.98 4.29 11.19
CA ASN A 28 -10.86 3.02 11.91
C ASN A 28 -10.96 1.76 11.04
N VAL A 29 -11.37 1.87 9.78
CA VAL A 29 -11.44 0.74 8.83
C VAL A 29 -10.56 0.91 7.60
N VAL A 30 -9.99 2.09 7.38
CA VAL A 30 -9.27 2.43 6.15
C VAL A 30 -8.14 1.46 5.81
N GLY A 31 -7.37 1.03 6.81
CA GLY A 31 -6.26 0.09 6.60
C GLY A 31 -6.69 -1.32 6.20
N SER A 32 -7.95 -1.69 6.44
CA SER A 32 -8.50 -3.00 6.09
C SER A 32 -9.16 -3.04 4.70
N VAL A 33 -9.53 -1.88 4.13
CA VAL A 33 -10.28 -1.80 2.86
C VAL A 33 -9.46 -1.25 1.68
N TYR A 34 -8.28 -0.69 1.93
CA TYR A 34 -7.38 -0.25 0.87
C TYR A 34 -6.37 -1.35 0.45
N PRO A 35 -6.05 -1.50 -0.88
CA PRO A 35 -6.48 -0.65 -2.00
C PRO A 35 -7.95 -0.82 -2.34
N ARG A 36 -8.60 0.24 -2.84
CA ARG A 36 -10.00 0.20 -3.23
C ARG A 36 -10.30 1.08 -4.44
N TYR A 37 -11.43 0.83 -5.10
CA TYR A 37 -11.94 1.76 -6.10
C TYR A 37 -12.37 3.06 -5.39
N HIS A 38 -11.84 4.18 -5.86
CA HIS A 38 -12.11 5.50 -5.34
C HIS A 38 -12.92 6.30 -6.37
N ASN A 39 -14.10 6.81 -5.98
CA ASN A 39 -15.02 7.41 -6.94
C ASN A 39 -14.43 8.68 -7.58
N ALA A 40 -13.89 9.60 -6.79
CA ALA A 40 -13.27 10.81 -7.31
C ALA A 40 -12.04 10.55 -8.20
N ALA A 41 -11.27 9.48 -7.93
CA ALA A 41 -10.13 9.10 -8.76
C ALA A 41 -10.53 8.28 -10.00
N GLY A 42 -11.74 7.71 -10.05
CA GLY A 42 -12.22 6.87 -11.13
C GLY A 42 -11.48 5.55 -11.33
N LYS A 43 -10.71 5.10 -10.34
CA LYS A 43 -9.84 3.91 -10.41
C LYS A 43 -9.54 3.33 -9.03
N VAL A 44 -9.00 2.12 -9.02
CA VAL A 44 -8.42 1.54 -7.79
C VAL A 44 -7.14 2.29 -7.43
N ILE A 45 -7.06 2.77 -6.19
CA ILE A 45 -5.88 3.45 -5.65
C ILE A 45 -5.43 2.82 -4.32
N SER A 46 -4.14 2.96 -4.01
CA SER A 46 -3.57 2.54 -2.74
C SER A 46 -3.81 3.58 -1.64
N LEU A 47 -3.53 3.21 -0.39
CA LEU A 47 -3.62 4.14 0.73
C LEU A 47 -2.67 5.33 0.57
N GLU A 48 -1.45 5.10 0.08
CA GLU A 48 -0.48 6.17 -0.16
C GLU A 48 -0.97 7.15 -1.25
N GLN A 49 -1.65 6.62 -2.28
CA GLN A 49 -2.22 7.46 -3.33
C GLN A 49 -3.36 8.34 -2.82
N VAL A 50 -4.25 7.81 -1.98
CA VAL A 50 -5.32 8.64 -1.41
C VAL A 50 -4.77 9.66 -0.42
N ILE A 51 -3.75 9.34 0.38
CA ILE A 51 -3.08 10.32 1.25
C ILE A 51 -2.60 11.52 0.41
N ASN A 52 -1.88 11.26 -0.68
CA ASN A 52 -1.40 12.34 -1.55
C ASN A 52 -2.54 13.08 -2.26
N MET A 53 -3.57 12.38 -2.70
CA MET A 53 -4.75 13.02 -3.27
C MET A 53 -5.42 13.98 -2.27
N CYS A 54 -5.58 13.58 -1.01
CA CYS A 54 -6.11 14.45 0.04
C CYS A 54 -5.24 15.68 0.27
N ARG A 55 -3.92 15.50 0.29
CA ARG A 55 -2.98 16.62 0.41
C ARG A 55 -3.13 17.62 -0.74
N GLU A 56 -3.18 17.14 -1.96
CA GLU A 56 -3.25 18.00 -3.15
C GLU A 56 -4.64 18.66 -3.29
N THR A 57 -5.73 17.88 -3.17
CA THR A 57 -7.07 18.37 -3.51
C THR A 57 -7.78 19.07 -2.34
N ALA A 58 -7.61 18.60 -1.11
CA ALA A 58 -8.34 19.11 0.06
C ALA A 58 -7.49 20.05 0.94
N MET A 59 -6.17 19.94 0.90
CA MET A 59 -5.27 20.79 1.67
C MET A 59 -4.56 21.85 0.78
N GLY A 60 -4.46 21.63 -0.53
CA GLY A 60 -3.61 22.46 -1.42
C GLY A 60 -2.13 22.34 -1.07
N ALA A 61 -1.72 21.19 -0.54
CA ALA A 61 -0.37 20.90 -0.09
C ALA A 61 0.40 20.04 -1.11
N LYS A 62 1.72 20.07 -1.06
CA LYS A 62 2.55 19.23 -1.91
C LYS A 62 2.42 17.75 -1.52
N PRO A 63 2.37 16.83 -2.51
CA PRO A 63 2.34 15.39 -2.23
C PRO A 63 3.63 14.93 -1.54
N PHE A 64 3.54 13.98 -0.63
CA PHE A 64 4.70 13.31 -0.07
C PHE A 64 5.39 12.46 -1.14
N LYS A 65 6.72 12.49 -1.16
CA LYS A 65 7.49 11.59 -2.04
C LYS A 65 7.30 10.13 -1.62
N TRP A 66 7.19 9.25 -2.60
CA TRP A 66 7.20 7.81 -2.37
C TRP A 66 8.46 7.38 -1.60
N GLU A 67 8.28 6.46 -0.63
CA GLU A 67 9.34 5.97 0.26
C GLU A 67 9.96 7.06 1.15
N SER A 68 9.42 8.28 1.18
CA SER A 68 9.87 9.27 2.17
C SER A 68 9.46 8.86 3.58
N ARG A 69 10.19 9.34 4.57
CA ARG A 69 9.88 9.14 5.98
C ARG A 69 8.46 9.58 6.31
N ASP A 70 8.03 10.70 5.74
CA ASP A 70 6.69 11.27 5.98
C ASP A 70 5.60 10.37 5.40
N MET A 71 5.73 9.92 4.14
CA MET A 71 4.78 9.00 3.52
C MET A 71 4.69 7.68 4.29
N LEU A 72 5.83 7.09 4.65
CA LEU A 72 5.85 5.82 5.38
C LEU A 72 5.29 5.97 6.79
N GLY A 73 5.63 7.07 7.48
CA GLY A 73 5.14 7.34 8.83
C GLY A 73 3.64 7.57 8.88
N ILE A 74 3.11 8.41 7.99
CA ILE A 74 1.66 8.68 7.95
C ILE A 74 0.85 7.45 7.51
N THR A 75 1.36 6.67 6.54
CA THR A 75 0.72 5.42 6.12
C THR A 75 0.67 4.42 7.28
N ALA A 76 1.76 4.26 8.02
CA ALA A 76 1.80 3.38 9.19
C ALA A 76 0.81 3.84 10.28
N TYR A 77 0.78 5.14 10.57
CA TYR A 77 -0.15 5.73 11.54
C TYR A 77 -1.61 5.45 11.19
N ILE A 78 -1.99 5.73 9.94
CA ILE A 78 -3.36 5.51 9.46
C ILE A 78 -3.72 4.02 9.51
N ARG A 79 -2.84 3.13 9.05
CA ARG A 79 -3.09 1.68 9.11
C ARG A 79 -3.22 1.15 10.54
N MET A 80 -2.49 1.73 11.49
CA MET A 80 -2.59 1.36 12.89
C MET A 80 -3.97 1.63 13.48
N GLN A 81 -4.71 2.64 12.97
CA GLN A 81 -6.07 2.93 13.43
C GLN A 81 -7.07 1.81 13.09
N SER A 82 -6.75 0.96 12.10
CA SER A 82 -7.54 -0.22 11.73
C SER A 82 -7.02 -1.52 12.34
N ARG A 83 -6.18 -1.44 13.38
CA ARG A 83 -5.59 -2.62 14.03
C ARG A 83 -6.68 -3.55 14.58
N GLY A 84 -6.55 -4.84 14.28
CA GLY A 84 -7.55 -5.85 14.68
C GLY A 84 -8.70 -6.03 13.67
N SER A 85 -8.86 -5.12 12.72
CA SER A 85 -9.85 -5.28 11.66
C SER A 85 -9.40 -6.36 10.67
N ARG A 86 -10.36 -7.19 10.22
CA ARG A 86 -10.09 -8.16 9.14
C ARG A 86 -9.90 -7.43 7.81
N VAL A 87 -8.98 -7.94 6.99
CA VAL A 87 -8.82 -7.45 5.61
C VAL A 87 -10.13 -7.64 4.86
N ASN A 88 -10.66 -6.58 4.29
CA ASN A 88 -11.93 -6.54 3.57
C ASN A 88 -11.82 -5.68 2.30
N VAL A 89 -10.84 -6.00 1.47
CA VAL A 89 -10.61 -5.34 0.19
C VAL A 89 -11.59 -5.86 -0.84
N ALA A 90 -12.38 -4.97 -1.44
CA ALA A 90 -13.30 -5.33 -2.51
C ALA A 90 -12.54 -5.74 -3.78
N VAL A 91 -12.87 -6.90 -4.33
CA VAL A 91 -12.27 -7.47 -5.55
C VAL A 91 -13.28 -7.58 -6.71
N ASP A 92 -14.53 -7.21 -6.46
CA ASP A 92 -15.67 -7.25 -7.37
C ASP A 92 -16.10 -5.85 -7.85
N GLY A 93 -17.21 -5.79 -8.58
CA GLY A 93 -17.78 -4.54 -9.08
C GLY A 93 -16.75 -3.69 -9.83
N LYS A 94 -16.64 -2.42 -9.47
CA LYS A 94 -15.72 -1.46 -10.10
C LYS A 94 -14.23 -1.82 -9.88
N ALA A 95 -13.91 -2.65 -8.88
CA ALA A 95 -12.53 -3.09 -8.60
C ALA A 95 -12.13 -4.33 -9.42
N SER A 96 -13.07 -5.10 -9.99
CA SER A 96 -12.82 -6.39 -10.62
C SER A 96 -11.76 -6.34 -11.73
N ALA A 97 -11.83 -5.34 -12.60
CA ALA A 97 -10.86 -5.19 -13.69
C ALA A 97 -9.41 -4.99 -13.17
N ALA A 98 -9.25 -4.28 -12.06
CA ALA A 98 -7.94 -4.10 -11.43
C ALA A 98 -7.47 -5.39 -10.75
N PHE A 99 -8.38 -6.10 -10.08
CA PHE A 99 -8.10 -7.39 -9.46
C PHE A 99 -7.65 -8.42 -10.51
N GLU A 100 -8.38 -8.57 -11.62
CA GLU A 100 -8.04 -9.54 -12.67
C GLU A 100 -6.69 -9.21 -13.33
N ARG A 101 -6.36 -7.93 -13.54
CA ARG A 101 -5.02 -7.54 -14.00
C ARG A 101 -3.93 -7.94 -12.99
N GLY A 102 -4.17 -7.70 -11.70
CA GLY A 102 -3.25 -8.09 -10.63
C GLY A 102 -3.06 -9.60 -10.55
N LYS A 103 -4.16 -10.35 -10.65
CA LYS A 103 -4.15 -11.82 -10.70
C LYS A 103 -3.35 -12.34 -11.89
N LYS A 104 -3.57 -11.79 -13.08
CA LYS A 104 -2.78 -12.13 -14.27
C LYS A 104 -1.28 -11.90 -14.05
N LEU A 105 -0.90 -10.74 -13.50
CA LEU A 105 0.51 -10.43 -13.20
C LEU A 105 1.10 -11.36 -12.14
N TYR A 106 0.33 -11.77 -11.15
CA TYR A 106 0.78 -12.66 -10.09
C TYR A 106 1.22 -14.04 -10.62
N TYR A 107 0.54 -14.56 -11.65
CA TYR A 107 0.86 -15.83 -12.31
C TYR A 107 1.75 -15.66 -13.54
N GLN A 108 1.95 -14.44 -14.04
CA GLN A 108 2.76 -14.20 -15.23
C GLN A 108 4.24 -14.39 -14.93
N ARG A 109 4.88 -15.27 -15.71
CA ARG A 109 6.34 -15.47 -15.68
C ARG A 109 7.05 -14.29 -16.31
N VAL A 110 8.06 -13.77 -15.65
CA VAL A 110 8.81 -12.59 -16.08
C VAL A 110 10.26 -12.68 -15.63
N GLY A 111 11.08 -11.79 -16.17
CA GLY A 111 12.50 -11.67 -15.83
C GLY A 111 13.37 -12.80 -16.44
N GLN A 112 14.68 -12.70 -16.24
CA GLN A 112 15.65 -13.67 -16.77
C GLN A 112 15.50 -15.08 -16.19
N LEU A 113 14.99 -15.16 -14.95
CA LEU A 113 14.74 -16.44 -14.30
C LEU A 113 13.37 -17.04 -14.67
N ASP A 114 12.60 -16.36 -15.52
CA ASP A 114 11.29 -16.80 -15.98
C ASP A 114 10.38 -17.27 -14.83
N MET A 115 10.22 -16.44 -13.80
CA MET A 115 9.47 -16.74 -12.59
C MET A 115 8.27 -15.80 -12.41
N SER A 116 7.24 -16.30 -11.76
CA SER A 116 6.09 -15.52 -11.31
C SER A 116 6.07 -15.36 -9.78
N CYS A 117 5.17 -14.51 -9.26
CA CYS A 117 4.95 -14.40 -7.82
C CYS A 117 4.50 -15.76 -7.23
N ALA A 118 3.61 -16.47 -7.93
CA ALA A 118 3.09 -17.78 -7.52
C ALA A 118 4.21 -18.80 -7.30
N HIS A 119 5.26 -18.84 -8.14
CA HIS A 119 6.36 -19.78 -7.94
C HIS A 119 7.01 -19.70 -6.55
N CYS A 120 7.10 -18.48 -5.99
CA CYS A 120 7.66 -18.30 -4.65
C CYS A 120 6.60 -18.41 -3.55
N HIS A 121 5.41 -17.83 -3.77
CA HIS A 121 4.43 -17.61 -2.72
C HIS A 121 3.32 -18.67 -2.62
N GLU A 122 3.20 -19.54 -3.65
CA GLU A 122 2.30 -20.71 -3.65
C GLU A 122 3.10 -22.00 -3.76
N ASP A 123 3.81 -22.20 -4.90
CA ASP A 123 4.46 -23.48 -5.20
C ASP A 123 5.61 -23.83 -4.24
N ASN A 124 6.31 -22.82 -3.74
CA ASN A 124 7.47 -22.97 -2.85
C ASN A 124 7.27 -22.31 -1.48
N TYR A 125 6.03 -22.06 -1.09
CA TYR A 125 5.72 -21.57 0.26
C TYR A 125 6.32 -22.50 1.34
N GLY A 126 6.97 -21.90 2.33
CA GLY A 126 7.63 -22.63 3.41
C GLY A 126 9.04 -23.11 3.10
N ASN A 127 9.46 -23.13 1.83
CA ASN A 127 10.84 -23.43 1.45
C ASN A 127 11.74 -22.22 1.65
N TYR A 128 13.05 -22.44 1.59
CA TYR A 128 14.05 -21.39 1.74
C TYR A 128 14.65 -20.99 0.40
N ILE A 129 14.78 -19.68 0.19
CA ILE A 129 15.64 -19.12 -0.85
C ILE A 129 16.78 -18.37 -0.15
N ARG A 130 17.99 -18.94 -0.18
CA ARG A 130 19.11 -18.51 0.66
C ARG A 130 18.70 -18.58 2.15
N ALA A 131 18.80 -17.48 2.90
CA ALA A 131 18.41 -17.38 4.32
C ALA A 131 16.96 -16.94 4.54
N ASP A 132 16.22 -16.58 3.47
CA ASP A 132 14.84 -16.10 3.57
C ASP A 132 13.86 -17.25 3.33
N MET A 133 12.98 -17.52 4.30
CA MET A 133 11.84 -18.42 4.10
C MET A 133 10.79 -17.74 3.22
N LEU A 134 10.30 -18.47 2.22
CA LEU A 134 9.25 -17.98 1.33
C LEU A 134 7.89 -18.01 2.05
N SER A 135 7.31 -16.83 2.24
CA SER A 135 5.98 -16.66 2.85
C SER A 135 4.88 -16.78 1.81
N GLN A 136 3.62 -16.84 2.26
CA GLN A 136 2.43 -16.75 1.38
C GLN A 136 2.25 -15.39 0.68
N GLY A 137 3.17 -14.45 0.87
CA GLY A 137 3.12 -13.13 0.20
C GLY A 137 2.11 -12.15 0.77
N ASN A 138 1.60 -12.37 1.98
CA ASN A 138 0.67 -11.45 2.63
C ASN A 138 1.30 -10.07 2.82
N ILE A 139 0.60 -9.02 2.39
CA ILE A 139 1.09 -7.63 2.38
C ILE A 139 0.45 -6.73 3.43
N ASN A 140 -0.46 -7.25 4.24
CA ASN A 140 -1.21 -6.51 5.24
C ASN A 140 -0.35 -5.92 6.38
N GLY A 141 0.87 -6.42 6.58
CA GLY A 141 1.83 -5.87 7.55
C GLY A 141 2.66 -4.67 7.08
N PHE A 142 2.46 -4.19 5.84
CA PHE A 142 3.21 -3.03 5.33
C PHE A 142 2.50 -1.70 5.64
N PRO A 143 3.27 -0.59 5.80
CA PRO A 143 4.73 -0.48 5.76
C PRO A 143 5.38 -1.19 6.95
N THR A 144 6.52 -1.84 6.72
CA THR A 144 7.21 -2.63 7.75
C THR A 144 8.71 -2.36 7.81
N TYR A 145 9.30 -2.51 8.99
CA TYR A 145 10.75 -2.48 9.16
C TYR A 145 11.38 -3.77 8.62
N ARG A 146 12.49 -3.62 7.92
CA ARG A 146 13.33 -4.76 7.53
C ARG A 146 14.80 -4.47 7.82
N LEU A 147 15.46 -5.44 8.45
CA LEU A 147 16.89 -5.34 8.78
C LEU A 147 17.74 -5.04 7.53
N LYS A 148 17.48 -5.72 6.41
CA LYS A 148 18.16 -5.49 5.11
C LYS A 148 18.04 -4.05 4.60
N TRP A 149 17.00 -3.32 4.99
CA TRP A 149 16.80 -1.92 4.61
C TRP A 149 17.30 -0.95 5.67
N ASN A 150 17.56 -1.46 6.86
CA ASN A 150 17.79 -0.66 8.08
C ASN A 150 16.74 0.45 8.23
N GLY A 151 15.49 0.12 7.98
CA GLY A 151 14.40 1.08 8.00
C GLY A 151 13.06 0.50 7.56
N VAL A 152 12.05 1.34 7.65
CA VAL A 152 10.69 1.03 7.19
C VAL A 152 10.61 1.16 5.66
N GLY A 153 9.81 0.32 5.03
CA GLY A 153 9.56 0.40 3.59
C GLY A 153 8.14 -0.03 3.23
N SER A 154 7.66 0.44 2.09
CA SER A 154 6.32 0.14 1.58
C SER A 154 6.23 -1.23 0.92
N THR A 155 4.99 -1.67 0.64
CA THR A 155 4.69 -2.82 -0.23
C THR A 155 5.34 -2.66 -1.62
N HIS A 156 5.35 -1.46 -2.18
CA HIS A 156 5.96 -1.17 -3.48
C HIS A 156 7.47 -1.40 -3.47
N ARG A 157 8.15 -1.00 -2.40
CA ARG A 157 9.58 -1.30 -2.21
C ARG A 157 9.82 -2.81 -2.16
N ARG A 158 8.92 -3.56 -1.52
CA ARG A 158 9.00 -5.03 -1.46
C ARG A 158 8.85 -5.65 -2.84
N PHE A 159 7.83 -5.24 -3.61
CA PHE A 159 7.61 -5.74 -4.97
C PHE A 159 8.80 -5.46 -5.88
N ARG A 160 9.34 -4.24 -5.87
CA ARG A 160 10.56 -3.91 -6.61
C ARG A 160 11.74 -4.82 -6.23
N GLY A 161 11.87 -5.16 -4.95
CA GLY A 161 12.89 -6.08 -4.47
C GLY A 161 12.70 -7.50 -5.01
N CYS A 162 11.46 -8.01 -5.05
CA CYS A 162 11.15 -9.31 -5.63
C CYS A 162 11.45 -9.34 -7.14
N MET A 163 10.98 -8.32 -7.88
CA MET A 163 11.24 -8.19 -9.32
C MET A 163 12.73 -8.11 -9.64
N LYS A 164 13.52 -7.39 -8.83
CA LYS A 164 14.98 -7.33 -8.99
C LYS A 164 15.66 -8.69 -8.75
N ASN A 165 15.11 -9.54 -7.90
CA ASN A 165 15.67 -10.86 -7.61
C ASN A 165 15.51 -11.84 -8.76
N ILE A 166 14.50 -11.68 -9.60
CA ILE A 166 14.24 -12.51 -10.79
C ILE A 166 14.76 -11.89 -12.09
N ARG A 167 15.26 -10.64 -11.99
CA ARG A 167 15.90 -9.81 -13.03
C ARG A 167 15.06 -9.56 -14.28
#